data_acb02c298ac5524d3b8259de6ee6af76
#
_entry.id   acb02c298ac5524d3b8259de6ee6af76
#
_cell.length_a   1.000
_cell.length_b   1.000
_cell.length_c   1.000
_cell.angle_alpha   90.00
_cell.angle_beta   90.00
_cell.angle_gamma   90.00
#
_symmetry.space_group_name_H-M   'P 1'
#
loop_
_entity.id
_entity.type
_entity.pdbx_description
1 polymer ?
#
loop_
_entity_poly.entity_id
_entity_poly.type
_entity_poly.pdbx_seq_one_letter_code
_entity_poly.pdbx_strand_id
1 'polypeptide(L)' 'MEKRSAHYGDVEKWVRKVIDSCETYQQTCSARVLIWNFEKQMRRNKVDSNFIWSVRASLDTTLSYKRDELLKKQL' A
#
# COMPACT_ATOMS: atom_id res chain seq x y z
N MET A 1 3.67 9.29 20.72
CA MET A 1 2.79 8.16 20.40
C MET A 1 1.93 8.46 19.20
N GLU A 2 1.11 9.47 19.34
CA GLU A 2 0.23 9.89 18.25
C GLU A 2 1.01 10.28 17.00
N LYS A 3 2.21 10.79 17.19
CA LYS A 3 3.04 11.20 16.07
C LYS A 3 3.38 10.03 15.15
N ARG A 4 3.56 8.83 15.72
CA ARG A 4 3.85 7.64 14.90
C ARG A 4 2.68 7.26 14.04
N SER A 5 1.47 7.27 14.62
CA SER A 5 0.27 6.93 13.87
C SER A 5 0.05 7.93 12.74
N ALA A 6 0.26 9.22 13.01
CA ALA A 6 0.12 10.24 11.99
C ALA A 6 1.15 10.04 10.86
N HIS A 7 2.39 9.70 11.23
CA HIS A 7 3.44 9.47 10.26
C HIS A 7 3.09 8.31 9.32
N TYR A 8 2.64 7.19 9.89
CA TYR A 8 2.28 6.03 9.08
C TYR A 8 1.03 6.28 8.25
N GLY A 9 0.12 7.12 8.75
CA GLY A 9 -1.03 7.53 7.97
C GLY A 9 -0.63 8.30 6.72
N ASP A 10 0.36 9.17 6.84
CA ASP A 10 0.88 9.93 5.70
C ASP A 10 1.55 9.01 4.69
N VAL A 11 2.33 8.02 5.16
CA VAL A 11 2.96 7.06 4.27
C VAL A 11 1.91 6.22 3.56
N GLU A 12 0.86 5.82 4.27
CA GLU A 12 -0.25 5.08 3.66
C GLU A 12 -0.87 5.88 2.53
N LYS A 13 -1.12 7.17 2.75
CA LYS A 13 -1.69 8.03 1.72
C LYS A 13 -0.76 8.13 0.52
N TRP A 14 0.53 8.25 0.76
CA TRP A 14 1.51 8.31 -0.31
C TRP A 14 1.50 7.04 -1.14
N VAL A 15 1.47 5.87 -0.48
CA VAL A 15 1.43 4.60 -1.19
C VAL A 15 0.16 4.49 -2.02
N ARG A 16 -0.99 4.95 -1.49
CA ARG A 16 -2.23 4.96 -2.26
C ARG A 16 -2.11 5.80 -3.51
N LYS A 17 -1.46 6.95 -3.42
CA LYS A 17 -1.23 7.80 -4.59
C LYS A 17 -0.36 7.10 -5.63
N VAL A 18 0.65 6.38 -5.18
CA VAL A 18 1.49 5.60 -6.08
C VAL A 18 0.67 4.55 -6.81
N ILE A 19 -0.20 3.85 -6.07
CA ILE A 19 -1.08 2.84 -6.67
C ILE A 19 -2.00 3.49 -7.70
N ASP A 20 -2.61 4.61 -7.34
CA ASP A 20 -3.54 5.30 -8.24
C ASP A 20 -2.87 5.81 -9.51
N SER A 21 -1.59 6.13 -9.43
CA SER A 21 -0.84 6.64 -10.57
C SER A 21 -0.34 5.55 -11.50
N CYS A 22 -0.52 4.29 -11.15
CA CYS A 22 -0.08 3.18 -12.00
C CYS A 22 -0.87 3.15 -13.29
N GLU A 23 -0.16 3.04 -14.41
CA GLU A 23 -0.78 2.97 -15.73
C GLU A 23 -0.57 1.62 -16.40
N THR A 24 0.34 0.80 -15.88
CA THR A 24 0.62 -0.52 -16.41
C THR A 24 0.60 -1.55 -15.30
N TYR A 25 0.38 -2.80 -15.70
CA TYR A 25 0.40 -3.92 -14.75
C TYR A 25 1.76 -4.02 -14.04
N GLN A 26 2.84 -3.78 -14.78
CA GLN A 26 4.18 -3.84 -14.20
C GLN A 26 4.37 -2.82 -13.07
N GLN A 27 3.78 -1.65 -13.23
CA GLN A 27 3.85 -0.61 -12.19
C GLN A 27 3.13 -1.07 -10.92
N THR A 28 2.05 -1.85 -11.05
CA THR A 28 1.38 -2.38 -9.87
C THR A 28 2.24 -3.38 -9.11
N CYS A 29 3.10 -4.11 -9.82
CA CYS A 29 4.05 -5.00 -9.17
C CYS A 29 5.05 -4.21 -8.31
N SER A 30 5.50 -3.07 -8.81
CA SER A 30 6.39 -2.18 -8.04
C SER A 30 5.66 -1.62 -6.82
N ALA A 31 4.41 -1.23 -6.98
CA ALA A 31 3.61 -0.74 -5.86
C ALA A 31 3.44 -1.82 -4.78
N ARG A 32 3.31 -3.07 -5.19
CA ARG A 32 3.23 -4.18 -4.26
C ARG A 32 4.47 -4.28 -3.38
N VAL A 33 5.64 -4.06 -3.98
CA VAL A 33 6.90 -4.08 -3.24
C VAL A 33 6.93 -2.93 -2.22
N LEU A 34 6.39 -1.77 -2.58
CA LEU A 34 6.29 -0.65 -1.64
C LEU A 34 5.42 -1.02 -0.43
N ILE A 35 4.29 -1.67 -0.66
CA ILE A 35 3.42 -2.12 0.42
C ILE A 35 4.17 -3.07 1.35
N TRP A 36 4.90 -3.99 0.76
CA TRP A 36 5.66 -4.97 1.52
C TRP A 36 6.74 -4.30 2.37
N ASN A 37 7.47 -3.37 1.78
CA ASN A 37 8.51 -2.63 2.50
C ASN A 37 7.92 -1.79 3.63
N PHE A 38 6.75 -1.20 3.39
CA PHE A 38 6.05 -0.43 4.40
C PHE A 38 5.68 -1.31 5.60
N GLU A 39 5.16 -2.49 5.31
CA GLU A 39 4.82 -3.45 6.37
C GLU A 39 6.06 -3.84 7.17
N LYS A 40 7.16 -4.12 6.50
CA LYS A 40 8.41 -4.47 7.17
C LYS A 40 8.88 -3.35 8.10
N GLN A 41 8.76 -2.11 7.64
CA GLN A 41 9.16 -0.96 8.45
C GLN A 41 8.30 -0.85 9.70
N MET A 42 6.99 -1.04 9.55
CA MET A 42 6.10 -0.98 10.70
C MET A 42 6.42 -2.08 11.71
N ARG A 43 6.70 -3.28 11.23
CA ARG A 43 7.06 -4.40 12.11
C ARG A 43 8.37 -4.12 12.84
N ARG A 44 9.35 -3.57 12.14
CA ARG A 44 10.64 -3.22 12.73
C ARG A 44 10.48 -2.18 13.84
N ASN A 45 9.57 -1.25 13.66
CA ASN A 45 9.31 -0.19 14.64
C ASN A 45 8.28 -0.60 15.70
N LYS A 46 7.92 -1.88 15.72
CA LYS A 46 7.03 -2.45 16.73
C LYS A 46 5.66 -1.78 16.77
N VAL A 47 5.16 -1.42 15.61
CA VAL A 47 3.81 -0.88 15.49
C VAL A 47 2.81 -1.98 15.80
N ASP A 48 1.65 -1.61 16.34
CA ASP A 48 0.62 -2.57 16.71
C ASP A 48 0.23 -3.45 15.52
N SER A 49 0.14 -4.77 15.77
CA SER A 49 -0.15 -5.75 14.73
C SER A 49 -1.50 -5.50 14.07
N ASN A 50 -2.50 -5.10 14.84
CA ASN A 50 -3.83 -4.83 14.30
C ASN A 50 -3.79 -3.65 13.34
N PHE A 51 -3.02 -2.63 13.68
CA PHE A 51 -2.85 -1.47 12.81
C PHE A 51 -2.16 -1.87 11.51
N ILE A 52 -1.06 -2.64 11.62
CA ILE A 52 -0.31 -3.12 10.45
C ILE A 52 -1.23 -3.91 9.53
N TRP A 53 -1.99 -4.84 10.10
CA TRP A 53 -2.87 -5.70 9.32
C TRP A 53 -3.95 -4.87 8.61
N SER A 54 -4.51 -3.92 9.32
CA SER A 54 -5.56 -3.05 8.78
C SER A 54 -5.05 -2.24 7.59
N VAL A 55 -3.88 -1.62 7.74
CA VAL A 55 -3.26 -0.82 6.68
C VAL A 55 -2.92 -1.71 5.49
N ARG A 56 -2.32 -2.87 5.75
CA ARG A 56 -1.94 -3.80 4.70
C ARG A 56 -3.14 -4.27 3.91
N ALA A 57 -4.22 -4.64 4.60
CA ALA A 57 -5.44 -5.10 3.94
C ALA A 57 -6.04 -3.99 3.07
N SER A 58 -6.06 -2.78 3.58
CA SER A 58 -6.58 -1.63 2.85
C SER A 58 -5.80 -1.38 1.57
N LEU A 59 -4.47 -1.39 1.66
CA LEU A 59 -3.61 -1.14 0.50
C LEU A 59 -3.68 -2.28 -0.50
N ASP A 60 -3.74 -3.53 -0.02
CA ASP A 60 -3.88 -4.69 -0.90
C ASP A 60 -5.18 -4.63 -1.69
N THR A 61 -6.26 -4.23 -1.04
CA THR A 61 -7.56 -4.08 -1.71
C THR A 61 -7.48 -3.02 -2.79
N THR A 62 -6.90 -1.87 -2.48
CA THR A 62 -6.73 -0.79 -3.44
C THR A 62 -5.92 -1.25 -4.64
N LEU A 63 -4.83 -1.96 -4.38
CA LEU A 63 -3.96 -2.48 -5.43
C LEU A 63 -4.68 -3.49 -6.30
N SER A 64 -5.47 -4.36 -5.69
CA SER A 64 -6.23 -5.38 -6.40
C SER A 64 -7.19 -4.77 -7.40
N TYR A 65 -7.92 -3.73 -6.98
CA TYR A 65 -8.82 -3.01 -7.87
C TYR A 65 -8.07 -2.38 -9.05
N LYS A 66 -6.92 -1.79 -8.76
CA LYS A 66 -6.13 -1.16 -9.81
C LYS A 66 -5.61 -2.17 -10.82
N ARG A 67 -5.15 -3.31 -10.33
CA ARG A 67 -4.67 -4.39 -11.21
C ARG A 67 -5.78 -4.91 -12.12
N ASP A 68 -6.96 -5.13 -11.54
CA ASP A 68 -8.10 -5.59 -12.33
C ASP A 68 -8.47 -4.59 -13.41
N GLU A 69 -8.48 -3.32 -13.06
CA GLU A 69 -8.80 -2.25 -14.00
C GLU A 69 -7.81 -2.24 -15.16
N LEU A 70 -6.52 -2.35 -14.86
CA LEU A 70 -5.48 -2.34 -15.89
C LEU A 70 -5.52 -3.58 -16.76
N LEU A 71 -5.83 -4.74 -16.18
CA LEU A 71 -5.95 -5.98 -16.96
C LEU A 71 -7.12 -5.89 -17.94
N LYS A 72 -8.22 -5.28 -17.52
CA LYS A 72 -9.36 -5.09 -18.42
C LYS A 72 -9.02 -4.20 -19.59
N LYS A 73 -8.21 -3.17 -19.36
CA LYS A 73 -7.79 -2.27 -20.42
C LYS A 73 -6.89 -2.94 -21.44
N GLN A 74 -6.15 -3.94 -21.03
CA GLN A 74 -5.25 -4.65 -21.92
C GLN A 74 -5.97 -5.67 -22.80
N LEU A 75 -7.17 -6.07 -22.40
CA LEU A 75 -7.95 -6.99 -23.17
C LEU A 75 -8.73 -6.26 -24.26
#